data_f9382352219f5263bf06b6737a7d71c1
#
_entry.id   f9382352219f5263bf06b6737a7d71c1
#
_cell.length_a   1.000
_cell.length_b   1.000
_cell.length_c   1.000
_cell.angle_alpha   90.00
_cell.angle_beta   90.00
_cell.angle_gamma   90.00
#
_symmetry.space_group_name_H-M   'P 1'
#
loop_
_entity.id
_entity.type
_entity.pdbx_description
1 polymer ?
#
loop_
_entity_poly.entity_id
_entity_poly.type
_entity_poly.pdbx_seq_one_letter_code
_entity_poly.pdbx_strand_id
1 'polypeptide(L)'
;RGMDAEGFSGKDGRTTIFDYWSLDKMQRRINDGRYDTTMLSEEERLLLQSYTRLLHDVCALPSVIQGNFYDLGYANQNNPYFRPNREFAFLRHTTDEILLVAANFAPHEAEIRVIIPEHAFQTMQIKDNAAFLLTDMLSGENSIGCLTQYAPYPLHLPAYGYALHHFRP
;
A
#
# COMPACT_ATOMS: atom_id res chain seq x y z
N ARG A 1 -2.64 15.93 2.83
CA ARG A 1 -1.60 16.71 3.49
C ARG A 1 -1.42 18.03 2.79
N GLY A 2 -1.75 19.13 3.46
CA GLY A 2 -1.63 20.47 2.90
C GLY A 2 -0.28 21.12 3.25
N MET A 3 0.14 22.03 2.40
CA MET A 3 1.19 22.99 2.73
C MET A 3 0.51 24.34 2.98
N ASP A 4 0.96 25.01 4.02
CA ASP A 4 0.49 26.34 4.40
C ASP A 4 1.56 27.38 4.00
N ALA A 5 1.21 28.27 3.08
CA ALA A 5 2.08 29.34 2.62
C ALA A 5 2.02 30.59 3.51
N GLU A 6 0.94 30.78 4.25
CA GLU A 6 0.64 32.00 5.01
C GLU A 6 0.32 31.74 6.48
N GLY A 7 0.21 30.50 6.89
CA GLY A 7 -0.14 30.14 8.25
C GLY A 7 1.05 30.17 9.22
N PHE A 8 1.02 29.29 10.19
CA PHE A 8 2.04 29.21 11.24
C PHE A 8 3.47 29.02 10.71
N SER A 9 3.63 28.31 9.59
CA SER A 9 4.92 28.09 8.94
C SER A 9 5.40 29.29 8.11
N GLY A 10 4.55 30.28 7.85
CA GLY A 10 4.88 31.44 7.04
C GLY A 10 5.28 31.08 5.61
N LYS A 11 6.25 31.80 5.05
CA LYS A 11 6.67 31.68 3.64
C LYS A 11 7.60 30.49 3.35
N ASP A 12 7.97 29.72 4.33
CA ASP A 12 8.93 28.61 4.16
C ASP A 12 8.31 27.31 3.64
N GLY A 13 7.01 27.29 3.44
CA GLY A 13 6.29 26.15 2.84
C GLY A 13 6.26 24.90 3.70
N ARG A 14 6.52 24.99 4.98
CA ARG A 14 6.42 23.84 5.90
C ARG A 14 4.97 23.40 6.06
N THR A 15 4.78 22.15 6.38
CA THR A 15 3.46 21.61 6.67
C THR A 15 2.99 22.03 8.06
N THR A 16 1.84 22.70 8.14
CA THR A 16 1.16 23.02 9.39
C THR A 16 0.55 21.76 10.01
N ILE A 17 0.82 21.52 11.29
CA ILE A 17 0.24 20.41 12.03
C ILE A 17 -0.61 20.86 13.24
N PHE A 18 -0.42 22.11 13.68
CA PHE A 18 -1.12 22.68 14.83
C PHE A 18 -2.29 23.56 14.42
N ASP A 19 -2.24 24.14 13.24
CA ASP A 19 -3.15 25.16 12.74
C ASP A 19 -3.95 24.65 11.51
N TYR A 20 -4.37 23.38 11.58
CA TYR A 20 -5.01 22.68 10.45
C TYR A 20 -6.31 23.34 9.98
N TRP A 21 -6.97 24.13 10.84
CA TRP A 21 -8.18 24.89 10.48
C TRP A 21 -7.88 26.05 9.52
N SER A 22 -6.65 26.47 9.37
CA SER A 22 -6.24 27.45 8.35
C SER A 22 -6.03 26.83 6.96
N LEU A 23 -6.02 25.51 6.85
CA LEU A 23 -5.82 24.81 5.59
C LEU A 23 -7.13 24.71 4.81
N ASP A 24 -7.21 25.34 3.64
CA ASP A 24 -8.41 25.34 2.78
C ASP A 24 -8.96 23.94 2.52
N LYS A 25 -8.08 22.98 2.28
CA LYS A 25 -8.48 21.58 2.02
C LYS A 25 -9.17 20.94 3.23
N MET A 26 -8.71 21.26 4.43
CA MET A 26 -9.35 20.79 5.66
C MET A 26 -10.69 21.50 5.87
N GLN A 27 -10.76 22.80 5.63
CA GLN A 27 -12.01 23.56 5.72
C GLN A 27 -13.07 23.00 4.76
N ARG A 28 -12.68 22.70 3.51
CA ARG A 28 -13.60 22.07 2.54
C ARG A 28 -14.09 20.68 3.02
N ARG A 29 -13.21 19.89 3.67
CA ARG A 29 -13.60 18.58 4.21
C ARG A 29 -14.52 18.69 5.43
N ILE A 30 -14.24 19.65 6.32
CA ILE A 30 -15.04 19.91 7.51
C ILE A 30 -16.40 20.50 7.15
N ASN A 31 -16.45 21.40 6.18
CA ASN A 31 -17.66 22.05 5.66
C ASN A 31 -18.63 22.50 6.78
N ASP A 32 -18.15 23.38 7.65
CA ASP A 32 -18.91 23.88 8.81
C ASP A 32 -19.50 22.78 9.72
N GLY A 33 -18.74 21.69 9.87
CA GLY A 33 -19.14 20.57 10.72
C GLY A 33 -20.06 19.53 10.05
N ARG A 34 -20.37 19.69 8.76
CA ARG A 34 -21.19 18.70 8.01
C ARG A 34 -20.42 17.45 7.63
N TYR A 35 -19.10 17.58 7.42
CA TYR A 35 -18.21 16.50 7.01
C TYR A 35 -18.63 15.76 5.73
N ASP A 36 -19.34 16.44 4.85
CA ASP A 36 -19.76 15.93 3.54
C ASP A 36 -18.71 16.20 2.45
N THR A 37 -18.99 15.81 1.21
CA THR A 37 -18.07 15.94 0.09
C THR A 37 -18.42 17.10 -0.86
N THR A 38 -19.42 17.93 -0.52
CA THR A 38 -19.97 18.94 -1.43
C THR A 38 -18.99 20.04 -1.78
N MET A 39 -18.09 20.38 -0.85
CA MET A 39 -17.06 21.41 -1.04
C MET A 39 -15.73 20.87 -1.58
N LEU A 40 -15.60 19.56 -1.73
CA LEU A 40 -14.38 18.94 -2.24
C LEU A 40 -14.29 19.03 -3.77
N SER A 41 -13.09 19.27 -4.28
CA SER A 41 -12.81 19.10 -5.71
C SER A 41 -12.92 17.62 -6.12
N GLU A 42 -12.96 17.37 -7.44
CA GLU A 42 -13.00 15.99 -7.96
C GLU A 42 -11.78 15.18 -7.51
N GLU A 43 -10.59 15.77 -7.60
CA GLU A 43 -9.36 15.12 -7.14
C GLU A 43 -9.37 14.81 -5.65
N GLU A 44 -9.89 15.72 -4.83
CA GLU A 44 -10.02 15.53 -3.38
C GLU A 44 -11.04 14.43 -3.05
N ARG A 45 -12.13 14.33 -3.80
CA ARG A 45 -13.11 13.24 -3.67
C ARG A 45 -12.51 11.89 -4.03
N LEU A 46 -11.80 11.80 -5.15
CA LEU A 46 -11.12 10.57 -5.58
C LEU A 46 -10.08 10.12 -4.56
N LEU A 47 -9.30 11.06 -4.03
CA LEU A 47 -8.32 10.76 -2.99
C LEU A 47 -8.99 10.25 -1.71
N LEU A 48 -10.05 10.92 -1.25
CA LEU A 48 -10.83 10.49 -0.09
C LEU A 48 -11.41 9.08 -0.28
N GLN A 49 -11.98 8.79 -1.46
CA GLN A 49 -12.52 7.48 -1.79
C GLN A 49 -11.43 6.40 -1.78
N SER A 50 -10.26 6.69 -2.35
CA SER A 50 -9.12 5.75 -2.38
C SER A 50 -8.65 5.41 -0.96
N TYR A 51 -8.50 6.40 -0.08
CA TYR A 51 -8.14 6.16 1.32
C TYR A 51 -9.23 5.43 2.08
N THR A 52 -10.50 5.79 1.87
CA THR A 52 -11.62 5.12 2.53
C THR A 52 -11.66 3.64 2.15
N ARG A 53 -11.52 3.33 0.85
CA ARG A 53 -11.48 1.95 0.37
C ARG A 53 -10.29 1.19 0.95
N LEU A 54 -9.09 1.78 0.87
CA LEU A 54 -7.87 1.16 1.41
C LEU A 54 -8.03 0.82 2.89
N LEU A 55 -8.48 1.77 3.70
CA LEU A 55 -8.64 1.58 5.14
C LEU A 55 -9.77 0.58 5.47
N HIS A 56 -10.87 0.60 4.71
CA HIS A 56 -11.98 -0.31 4.94
C HIS A 56 -11.64 -1.74 4.52
N ASP A 57 -11.13 -1.92 3.29
CA ASP A 57 -10.98 -3.26 2.70
C ASP A 57 -9.72 -3.97 3.20
N VAL A 58 -8.61 -3.22 3.35
CA VAL A 58 -7.32 -3.79 3.75
C VAL A 58 -7.19 -3.90 5.25
N CYS A 59 -7.61 -2.87 6.00
CA CYS A 59 -7.51 -2.92 7.46
C CYS A 59 -8.52 -3.89 8.12
N ALA A 60 -9.49 -4.42 7.37
CA ALA A 60 -10.39 -5.46 7.84
C ALA A 60 -9.80 -6.88 7.69
N LEU A 61 -8.70 -7.06 6.94
CA LEU A 61 -8.10 -8.36 6.73
C LEU A 61 -7.49 -8.93 8.03
N PRO A 62 -7.74 -10.20 8.37
CA PRO A 62 -7.10 -10.86 9.52
C PRO A 62 -5.57 -10.77 9.48
N SER A 63 -4.96 -10.92 8.30
CA SER A 63 -3.51 -10.75 8.12
C SER A 63 -3.00 -9.37 8.52
N VAL A 64 -3.79 -8.33 8.37
CA VAL A 64 -3.43 -6.95 8.78
C VAL A 64 -3.69 -6.76 10.28
N ILE A 65 -4.83 -7.21 10.80
CA ILE A 65 -5.24 -6.99 12.20
C ILE A 65 -4.35 -7.76 13.17
N GLN A 66 -4.13 -9.05 12.92
CA GLN A 66 -3.47 -9.97 13.86
C GLN A 66 -2.38 -10.84 13.24
N GLY A 67 -2.16 -10.71 11.92
CA GLY A 67 -1.17 -11.50 11.22
C GLY A 67 0.28 -11.08 11.53
N ASN A 68 1.20 -11.98 11.26
CA ASN A 68 2.63 -11.72 11.38
C ASN A 68 3.13 -10.87 10.21
N PHE A 69 4.18 -10.10 10.47
CA PHE A 69 4.89 -9.30 9.48
C PHE A 69 6.15 -10.04 9.03
N TYR A 70 6.41 -10.04 7.72
CA TYR A 70 7.62 -10.58 7.15
C TYR A 70 8.23 -9.58 6.16
N ASP A 71 9.39 -9.00 6.50
CA ASP A 71 10.12 -8.09 5.63
C ASP A 71 10.76 -8.85 4.46
N LEU A 72 10.55 -8.36 3.24
CA LEU A 72 11.18 -8.88 2.02
C LEU A 72 12.39 -8.02 1.58
N GLY A 73 12.66 -6.91 2.22
CA GLY A 73 13.73 -5.99 1.85
C GLY A 73 15.10 -6.65 1.85
N TYR A 74 15.41 -7.44 2.88
CA TYR A 74 16.71 -8.11 2.99
C TYR A 74 16.97 -9.12 1.86
N ALA A 75 15.94 -9.85 1.41
CA ALA A 75 16.06 -10.83 0.33
C ALA A 75 16.20 -10.16 -1.04
N ASN A 76 15.81 -8.90 -1.15
CA ASN A 76 15.79 -8.16 -2.39
C ASN A 76 16.89 -7.09 -2.52
N GLN A 77 17.83 -7.00 -1.57
CA GLN A 77 18.92 -6.01 -1.59
C GLN A 77 19.81 -6.10 -2.84
N ASN A 78 20.07 -7.32 -3.31
CA ASN A 78 20.90 -7.57 -4.49
C ASN A 78 20.08 -8.06 -5.70
N ASN A 79 18.77 -7.90 -5.65
CA ASN A 79 17.88 -8.28 -6.74
C ASN A 79 17.94 -7.23 -7.86
N PRO A 80 18.36 -7.57 -9.10
CA PRO A 80 18.49 -6.59 -10.19
C PRO A 80 17.15 -5.99 -10.63
N TYR A 81 16.04 -6.61 -10.29
CA TYR A 81 14.67 -6.17 -10.60
C TYR A 81 13.97 -5.50 -9.41
N PHE A 82 14.71 -5.12 -8.36
CA PHE A 82 14.19 -4.45 -7.18
C PHE A 82 15.20 -3.41 -6.70
N ARG A 83 14.73 -2.20 -6.41
CA ARG A 83 15.58 -1.08 -5.98
C ARG A 83 15.25 -0.69 -4.54
N PRO A 84 16.00 -1.19 -3.55
CA PRO A 84 15.69 -1.02 -2.11
C PRO A 84 15.62 0.44 -1.61
N ASN A 85 16.17 1.38 -2.39
CA ASN A 85 16.10 2.82 -2.08
C ASN A 85 14.84 3.51 -2.62
N ARG A 86 13.99 2.80 -3.36
CA ARG A 86 12.77 3.33 -3.99
C ARG A 86 11.57 2.41 -3.86
N GLU A 87 11.82 1.13 -3.69
CA GLU A 87 10.79 0.09 -3.65
C GLU A 87 10.84 -0.59 -2.29
N PHE A 88 9.69 -0.90 -1.77
CA PHE A 88 9.53 -1.60 -0.50
C PHE A 88 8.54 -2.73 -0.67
N ALA A 89 8.83 -3.90 -0.12
CA ALA A 89 7.92 -5.04 -0.16
C ALA A 89 7.95 -5.82 1.15
N PHE A 90 6.78 -6.31 1.55
CA PHE A 90 6.61 -7.13 2.74
C PHE A 90 5.38 -8.05 2.63
N LEU A 91 5.30 -9.02 3.50
CA LEU A 91 4.15 -9.89 3.67
C LEU A 91 3.50 -9.64 5.03
N ARG A 92 2.18 -9.71 5.03
CA ARG A 92 1.38 -9.96 6.24
C ARG A 92 0.73 -11.32 6.07
N HIS A 93 0.72 -12.15 7.09
CA HIS A 93 0.15 -13.49 6.96
C HIS A 93 -0.48 -14.02 8.25
N THR A 94 -1.50 -14.81 8.07
CA THR A 94 -2.05 -15.76 9.04
C THR A 94 -1.91 -17.17 8.47
N THR A 95 -2.46 -18.19 9.16
CA THR A 95 -2.56 -19.54 8.61
C THR A 95 -3.43 -19.64 7.36
N ASP A 96 -4.37 -18.72 7.19
CA ASP A 96 -5.46 -18.81 6.21
C ASP A 96 -5.34 -17.82 5.06
N GLU A 97 -4.43 -16.86 5.16
CA GLU A 97 -4.25 -15.85 4.12
C GLU A 97 -2.86 -15.19 4.15
N ILE A 98 -2.46 -14.67 2.99
CA ILE A 98 -1.23 -13.89 2.82
C ILE A 98 -1.60 -12.62 2.09
N LEU A 99 -1.13 -11.48 2.59
CA LEU A 99 -1.16 -10.20 1.88
C LEU A 99 0.28 -9.82 1.50
N LEU A 100 0.56 -9.78 0.21
CA LEU A 100 1.78 -9.19 -0.35
C LEU A 100 1.53 -7.72 -0.62
N VAL A 101 2.35 -6.88 -0.01
CA VAL A 101 2.35 -5.44 -0.21
C VAL A 101 3.64 -5.04 -0.87
N ALA A 102 3.57 -4.24 -1.93
CA ALA A 102 4.73 -3.59 -2.53
C ALA A 102 4.41 -2.13 -2.83
N ALA A 103 5.38 -1.24 -2.62
CA ALA A 103 5.24 0.20 -2.83
C ALA A 103 6.43 0.75 -3.63
N ASN A 104 6.13 1.72 -4.49
CA ASN A 104 7.09 2.45 -5.31
C ASN A 104 7.10 3.94 -4.88
N PHE A 105 8.23 4.41 -4.40
CA PHE A 105 8.45 5.81 -4.00
C PHE A 105 9.09 6.67 -5.10
N ALA A 106 9.19 6.14 -6.33
CA ALA A 106 9.75 6.87 -7.47
C ALA A 106 8.66 7.60 -8.28
N PRO A 107 9.02 8.69 -8.99
CA PRO A 107 8.08 9.45 -9.82
C PRO A 107 7.78 8.80 -11.20
N HIS A 108 8.16 7.57 -11.40
CA HIS A 108 7.92 6.79 -12.61
C HIS A 108 7.49 5.38 -12.22
N GLU A 109 6.75 4.74 -13.11
CA GLU A 109 6.32 3.36 -12.95
C GLU A 109 7.51 2.39 -12.89
N ALA A 110 7.30 1.24 -12.30
CA ALA A 110 8.31 0.19 -12.17
C ALA A 110 7.71 -1.20 -12.40
N GLU A 111 8.39 -1.98 -13.23
CA GLU A 111 8.22 -3.43 -13.33
C GLU A 111 9.21 -4.08 -12.38
N ILE A 112 8.71 -4.61 -11.28
CA ILE A 112 9.55 -5.24 -10.27
C ILE A 112 9.32 -6.75 -10.23
N ARG A 113 10.29 -7.46 -9.66
CA ARG A 113 10.18 -8.89 -9.36
C ARG A 113 10.65 -9.13 -7.95
N VAL A 114 9.74 -9.50 -7.07
CA VAL A 114 10.01 -9.66 -5.64
C VAL A 114 10.42 -11.10 -5.33
N ILE A 115 11.62 -11.29 -4.80
CA ILE A 115 12.07 -12.58 -4.28
C ILE A 115 11.38 -12.83 -2.94
N ILE A 116 10.72 -13.97 -2.83
CA ILE A 116 10.15 -14.49 -1.59
C ILE A 116 11.04 -15.67 -1.19
N PRO A 117 11.88 -15.55 -0.15
CA PRO A 117 12.87 -16.56 0.17
C PRO A 117 12.25 -17.80 0.82
N GLU A 118 12.94 -18.94 0.77
CA GLU A 118 12.52 -20.20 1.39
C GLU A 118 12.09 -20.03 2.86
N HIS A 119 12.84 -19.22 3.63
CA HIS A 119 12.50 -18.93 5.03
C HIS A 119 11.13 -18.28 5.21
N ALA A 120 10.63 -17.50 4.22
CA ALA A 120 9.27 -16.95 4.26
C ALA A 120 8.22 -18.08 4.21
N PHE A 121 8.41 -19.07 3.32
CA PHE A 121 7.51 -20.23 3.24
C PHE A 121 7.51 -21.07 4.51
N GLN A 122 8.69 -21.27 5.09
CA GLN A 122 8.83 -21.96 6.39
C GLN A 122 8.11 -21.22 7.51
N THR A 123 8.30 -19.89 7.58
CA THR A 123 7.66 -19.02 8.60
C THR A 123 6.15 -18.95 8.46
N MET A 124 5.65 -18.85 7.23
CA MET A 124 4.22 -18.82 6.94
C MET A 124 3.57 -20.21 6.94
N GLN A 125 4.36 -21.27 7.01
CA GLN A 125 3.92 -22.67 6.96
C GLN A 125 3.10 -23.02 5.71
N ILE A 126 3.42 -22.37 4.59
CA ILE A 126 2.77 -22.63 3.32
C ILE A 126 3.61 -23.54 2.44
N LYS A 127 2.93 -24.35 1.65
CA LYS A 127 3.58 -25.20 0.67
C LYS A 127 4.07 -24.35 -0.51
N ASP A 128 5.32 -24.53 -0.89
CA ASP A 128 5.88 -23.90 -2.08
C ASP A 128 5.07 -24.29 -3.34
N ASN A 129 4.89 -23.35 -4.23
CA ASN A 129 4.13 -23.52 -5.47
C ASN A 129 2.65 -23.95 -5.26
N ALA A 130 2.05 -23.60 -4.14
CA ALA A 130 0.63 -23.81 -3.91
C ALA A 130 -0.20 -22.81 -4.76
N ALA A 131 -1.32 -23.29 -5.29
CA ALA A 131 -2.29 -22.45 -5.96
C ALA A 131 -3.17 -21.72 -4.92
N PHE A 132 -3.35 -20.43 -5.11
CA PHE A 132 -4.16 -19.55 -4.26
C PHE A 132 -5.22 -18.85 -5.10
N LEU A 133 -6.35 -18.55 -4.50
CA LEU A 133 -7.22 -17.49 -5.00
C LEU A 133 -6.50 -16.15 -4.73
N LEU A 134 -6.06 -15.49 -5.78
CA LEU A 134 -5.44 -14.17 -5.74
C LEU A 134 -6.50 -13.11 -5.99
N THR A 135 -6.61 -12.15 -5.08
CA THR A 135 -7.38 -10.93 -5.26
C THR A 135 -6.43 -9.74 -5.32
N ASP A 136 -6.45 -8.98 -6.41
CA ASP A 136 -5.87 -7.64 -6.42
C ASP A 136 -6.81 -6.71 -5.64
N MET A 137 -6.37 -6.25 -4.48
CA MET A 137 -7.20 -5.44 -3.58
C MET A 137 -7.46 -4.02 -4.12
N LEU A 138 -6.74 -3.57 -5.14
CA LEU A 138 -6.95 -2.25 -5.75
C LEU A 138 -8.01 -2.30 -6.85
N SER A 139 -7.94 -3.28 -7.75
CA SER A 139 -8.93 -3.46 -8.83
C SER A 139 -10.14 -4.27 -8.38
N GLY A 140 -9.96 -5.17 -7.40
CA GLY A 140 -10.94 -6.17 -6.99
C GLY A 140 -10.99 -7.40 -7.92
N GLU A 141 -10.06 -7.49 -8.88
CA GLU A 141 -9.98 -8.64 -9.79
C GLU A 141 -9.50 -9.90 -9.07
N ASN A 142 -10.08 -11.02 -9.46
CA ASN A 142 -9.71 -12.33 -8.96
C ASN A 142 -9.06 -13.17 -10.04
N SER A 143 -8.03 -13.91 -9.65
CA SER A 143 -7.32 -14.86 -10.52
C SER A 143 -6.76 -16.02 -9.69
N ILE A 144 -6.12 -16.98 -10.33
CA ILE A 144 -5.31 -17.97 -9.62
C ILE A 144 -3.86 -17.47 -9.59
N GLY A 145 -3.32 -17.32 -8.40
CA GLY A 145 -1.94 -16.94 -8.16
C GLY A 145 -1.13 -18.07 -7.54
N CYS A 146 0.18 -17.98 -7.68
CA CYS A 146 1.12 -18.92 -7.09
C CYS A 146 2.29 -18.15 -6.50
N LEU A 147 2.73 -18.53 -5.31
CA LEU A 147 3.96 -18.06 -4.70
C LEU A 147 4.98 -19.20 -4.69
N THR A 148 6.22 -18.91 -5.09
CA THR A 148 7.31 -19.89 -5.07
C THR A 148 8.64 -19.24 -4.70
N GLN A 149 9.50 -19.99 -4.03
CA GLN A 149 10.87 -19.58 -3.69
C GLN A 149 11.81 -19.62 -4.92
N TYR A 150 11.43 -20.32 -5.99
CA TYR A 150 12.29 -20.55 -7.18
C TYR A 150 12.16 -19.50 -8.27
N ALA A 151 11.12 -18.66 -8.21
CA ALA A 151 10.90 -17.59 -9.17
C ALA A 151 10.43 -16.33 -8.46
N PRO A 152 11.04 -15.16 -8.77
CA PRO A 152 10.57 -13.89 -8.21
C PRO A 152 9.17 -13.55 -8.69
N TYR A 153 8.34 -13.02 -7.79
CA TYR A 153 6.95 -12.63 -8.06
C TYR A 153 6.90 -11.30 -8.82
N PRO A 154 6.32 -11.27 -10.03
CA PRO A 154 6.25 -10.05 -10.85
C PRO A 154 5.16 -9.11 -10.36
N LEU A 155 5.44 -7.81 -10.36
CA LEU A 155 4.51 -6.73 -10.03
C LEU A 155 4.75 -5.52 -10.90
N HIS A 156 3.67 -4.89 -11.34
CA HIS A 156 3.67 -3.55 -11.90
C HIS A 156 3.29 -2.55 -10.82
N LEU A 157 4.10 -1.52 -10.62
CA LEU A 157 3.86 -0.47 -9.65
C LEU A 157 3.78 0.89 -10.36
N PRO A 158 2.67 1.62 -10.25
CA PRO A 158 2.58 2.99 -10.76
C PRO A 158 3.60 3.93 -10.11
N ALA A 159 3.80 5.11 -10.70
CA ALA A 159 4.56 6.18 -10.08
C ALA A 159 3.92 6.55 -8.73
N TYR A 160 4.74 6.58 -7.67
CA TYR A 160 4.27 6.78 -6.27
C TYR A 160 3.11 5.86 -5.87
N GLY A 161 3.03 4.70 -6.51
CA GLY A 161 1.93 3.74 -6.34
C GLY A 161 2.34 2.52 -5.55
N TYR A 162 1.39 1.60 -5.44
CA TYR A 162 1.56 0.36 -4.68
C TYR A 162 0.71 -0.76 -5.28
N ALA A 163 1.00 -2.00 -4.87
CA ALA A 163 0.22 -3.20 -5.16
C ALA A 163 -0.12 -3.91 -3.86
N LEU A 164 -1.32 -4.48 -3.80
CA LEU A 164 -1.87 -5.22 -2.67
C LEU A 164 -2.48 -6.53 -3.20
N HIS A 165 -1.72 -7.60 -3.14
CA HIS A 165 -2.13 -8.91 -3.61
C HIS A 165 -2.49 -9.82 -2.44
N HIS A 166 -3.76 -10.18 -2.33
CA HIS A 166 -4.30 -11.02 -1.27
C HIS A 166 -4.47 -12.45 -1.78
N PHE A 167 -3.77 -13.39 -1.14
CA PHE A 167 -3.78 -14.81 -1.45
C PHE A 167 -4.54 -15.58 -0.38
N ARG A 168 -5.49 -16.39 -0.81
CA ARG A 168 -6.26 -17.31 0.05
C ARG A 168 -6.17 -18.73 -0.51
N PRO A 169 -6.12 -19.77 0.34
CA PRO A 169 -6.14 -21.18 -0.07
C PRO A 169 -7.34 -21.54 -0.92
#